data_9bfa23333789c14b61b5a0bd1286f2bd
#
_entry.id   9bfa23333789c14b61b5a0bd1286f2bd
#
_cell.length_a   1.000
_cell.length_b   1.000
_cell.length_c   1.000
_cell.angle_alpha   90.00
_cell.angle_beta   90.00
_cell.angle_gamma   90.00
#
_symmetry.space_group_name_H-M   'P 1'
#
loop_
_entity.id
_entity.type
_entity.pdbx_description
1 polymer ?
#
loop_
_entity_poly.entity_id
_entity_poly.type
_entity_poly.pdbx_seq_one_letter_code
_entity_poly.pdbx_strand_id
1 'polypeptide(L)'
;MKSAIDPRQAKEWFGANPPDLTVISRSRSAAGQGTGADYLYTYLRTYYVDDSKATGWNNLAFPNVGMPHVLWELQGKRAPVYATEMVHGHETQVLKGWEQLSPGKLTPVQYDQAVGDLVSYLQWMAEPSQNTRVRVGVWVLLFLCVMTFITWRLNASYWKNIK
;
A
#
# COMPACT_ATOMS: atom_id res chain seq x y z
N MET A 1 -15.86 -1.16 9.41
CA MET A 1 -15.88 -2.41 10.22
C MET A 1 -15.54 -2.06 11.66
N LYS A 2 -16.17 -2.70 12.65
CA LYS A 2 -15.72 -2.56 14.04
C LYS A 2 -14.82 -3.75 14.37
N SER A 3 -13.67 -3.48 15.02
CA SER A 3 -12.80 -4.54 15.55
C SER A 3 -13.55 -5.36 16.58
N ALA A 4 -13.34 -6.67 16.60
CA ALA A 4 -13.87 -7.56 17.63
C ALA A 4 -13.14 -7.40 18.97
N ILE A 5 -11.95 -6.78 18.97
CA ILE A 5 -11.12 -6.56 20.16
C ILE A 5 -11.45 -5.17 20.74
N ASP A 6 -11.68 -5.14 22.05
CA ASP A 6 -11.83 -3.86 22.78
C ASP A 6 -10.51 -3.06 22.71
N PRO A 7 -10.55 -1.74 22.42
CA PRO A 7 -9.35 -0.91 22.36
C PRO A 7 -8.49 -0.92 23.64
N ARG A 8 -9.09 -1.11 24.82
CA ARG A 8 -8.35 -1.23 26.08
C ARG A 8 -7.57 -2.53 26.15
N GLN A 9 -8.21 -3.65 25.79
CA GLN A 9 -7.55 -4.96 25.73
C GLN A 9 -6.46 -4.99 24.64
N ALA A 10 -6.71 -4.39 23.48
CA ALA A 10 -5.72 -4.29 22.44
C ALA A 10 -4.46 -3.54 22.89
N LYS A 11 -4.62 -2.44 23.62
CA LYS A 11 -3.49 -1.68 24.18
C LYS A 11 -2.72 -2.48 25.24
N GLU A 12 -3.43 -3.24 26.07
CA GLU A 12 -2.80 -4.10 27.09
C GLU A 12 -2.00 -5.25 26.45
N TRP A 13 -2.56 -5.90 25.42
CA TRP A 13 -1.93 -7.05 24.78
C TRP A 13 -0.83 -6.71 23.79
N PHE A 14 -0.97 -5.62 23.04
CA PHE A 14 -0.06 -5.25 21.95
C PHE A 14 0.78 -4.00 22.26
N GLY A 15 0.57 -3.35 23.40
CA GLY A 15 1.21 -2.08 23.74
C GLY A 15 0.66 -0.87 22.96
N ALA A 16 -0.11 -1.11 21.90
CA ALA A 16 -0.72 -0.08 21.05
C ALA A 16 -2.04 -0.56 20.47
N ASN A 17 -2.92 0.37 20.10
CA ASN A 17 -4.13 0.05 19.34
C ASN A 17 -3.77 -0.22 17.87
N PRO A 18 -4.08 -1.41 17.32
CA PRO A 18 -3.92 -1.66 15.89
C PRO A 18 -4.75 -0.65 15.07
N PRO A 19 -4.19 -0.05 14.01
CA PRO A 19 -4.93 0.88 13.17
C PRO A 19 -6.06 0.19 12.41
N ASP A 20 -7.11 0.93 12.06
CA ASP A 20 -8.15 0.47 11.16
C ASP A 20 -7.58 0.36 9.73
N LEU A 21 -7.70 -0.83 9.13
CA LEU A 21 -7.18 -1.13 7.80
C LEU A 21 -8.16 -0.81 6.67
N THR A 22 -9.38 -0.34 6.96
CA THR A 22 -10.45 -0.11 5.97
C THR A 22 -9.99 0.77 4.80
N VAL A 23 -9.23 1.83 5.07
CA VAL A 23 -8.73 2.76 4.05
C VAL A 23 -7.21 2.81 3.98
N ILE A 24 -6.53 1.79 4.46
CA ILE A 24 -5.07 1.80 4.60
C ILE A 24 -4.34 2.01 3.26
N SER A 25 -4.81 1.37 2.18
CA SER A 25 -4.20 1.52 0.86
C SER A 25 -4.30 2.96 0.32
N ARG A 26 -5.34 3.70 0.69
CA ARG A 26 -5.48 5.13 0.32
C ARG A 26 -4.65 6.03 1.22
N SER A 27 -4.61 5.75 2.52
CA SER A 27 -3.86 6.57 3.48
C SER A 27 -2.34 6.47 3.30
N ARG A 28 -1.86 5.39 2.68
CA ARG A 28 -0.43 5.18 2.38
C ARG A 28 -0.04 5.58 0.95
N SER A 29 -0.95 6.13 0.17
CA SER A 29 -0.63 6.71 -1.14
C SER A 29 -0.03 8.09 -0.93
N ALA A 30 1.23 8.29 -1.31
CA ALA A 30 1.91 9.58 -1.28
C ALA A 30 2.26 10.03 -2.70
N ALA A 31 2.12 11.32 -2.96
CA ALA A 31 2.48 11.89 -4.26
C ALA A 31 3.97 11.64 -4.57
N GLY A 32 4.25 11.01 -5.71
CA GLY A 32 5.62 10.73 -6.17
C GLY A 32 6.30 9.49 -5.57
N GLN A 33 5.64 8.74 -4.68
CA GLN A 33 6.23 7.55 -4.03
C GLN A 33 5.52 6.24 -4.38
N GLY A 34 4.64 6.23 -5.39
CA GLY A 34 3.84 5.07 -5.76
C GLY A 34 2.47 5.01 -5.08
N THR A 35 1.75 3.92 -5.32
CA THR A 35 0.42 3.71 -4.74
C THR A 35 0.53 3.14 -3.32
N GLY A 36 -0.51 3.32 -2.52
CA GLY A 36 -0.55 2.67 -1.21
C GLY A 36 -0.60 1.14 -1.29
N ALA A 37 -1.06 0.58 -2.40
CA ALA A 37 -0.97 -0.84 -2.68
C ALA A 37 0.49 -1.29 -2.85
N ASP A 38 1.31 -0.54 -3.61
CA ASP A 38 2.75 -0.81 -3.77
C ASP A 38 3.47 -0.75 -2.43
N TYR A 39 3.13 0.26 -1.61
CA TYR A 39 3.68 0.37 -0.27
C TYR A 39 3.33 -0.84 0.60
N LEU A 40 2.05 -1.25 0.64
CA LEU A 40 1.61 -2.40 1.45
C LEU A 40 2.22 -3.71 0.97
N TYR A 41 2.31 -3.90 -0.35
CA TYR A 41 2.94 -5.07 -0.94
C TYR A 41 4.43 -5.16 -0.57
N THR A 42 5.16 -4.05 -0.69
CA THR A 42 6.55 -3.97 -0.26
C THR A 42 6.69 -4.17 1.25
N TYR A 43 5.86 -3.51 2.04
CA TYR A 43 5.86 -3.61 3.49
C TYR A 43 5.70 -5.05 3.98
N LEU A 44 4.69 -5.78 3.50
CA LEU A 44 4.44 -7.16 3.90
C LEU A 44 5.53 -8.15 3.45
N ARG A 45 6.27 -7.80 2.40
CA ARG A 45 7.35 -8.64 1.83
C ARG A 45 8.74 -8.31 2.38
N THR A 46 8.90 -7.29 3.21
CA THR A 46 10.22 -6.82 3.66
C THR A 46 10.44 -6.98 5.15
N TYR A 47 9.66 -7.82 5.82
CA TYR A 47 9.90 -8.23 7.20
C TYR A 47 11.11 -9.14 7.32
N TYR A 48 11.84 -9.00 8.43
CA TYR A 48 12.98 -9.84 8.80
C TYR A 48 13.10 -9.97 10.31
N VAL A 49 13.84 -10.99 10.77
CA VAL A 49 14.11 -11.21 12.18
C VAL A 49 15.13 -10.19 12.67
N ASP A 50 14.84 -9.54 13.79
CA ASP A 50 15.71 -8.57 14.44
C ASP A 50 15.52 -8.70 15.97
N ASP A 51 16.39 -9.43 16.61
CA ASP A 51 16.33 -9.72 18.06
C ASP A 51 16.56 -8.46 18.91
N SER A 52 17.02 -7.35 18.32
CA SER A 52 17.14 -6.06 19.00
C SER A 52 15.79 -5.38 19.27
N LYS A 53 14.71 -5.86 18.61
CA LYS A 53 13.36 -5.29 18.71
C LYS A 53 12.49 -6.08 19.68
N ALA A 54 11.62 -5.38 20.39
CA ALA A 54 10.70 -5.98 21.36
C ALA A 54 9.77 -7.05 20.74
N THR A 55 9.43 -6.91 19.45
CA THR A 55 8.61 -7.86 18.69
C THR A 55 9.42 -9.02 18.09
N GLY A 56 10.76 -8.95 18.11
CA GLY A 56 11.65 -9.88 17.39
C GLY A 56 11.66 -9.66 15.87
N TRP A 57 11.01 -8.61 15.36
CA TRP A 57 10.84 -8.35 13.94
C TRP A 57 11.13 -6.89 13.58
N ASN A 58 11.70 -6.69 12.41
CA ASN A 58 11.87 -5.38 11.81
C ASN A 58 11.48 -5.40 10.33
N ASN A 59 11.45 -4.24 9.68
CA ASN A 59 10.97 -4.11 8.32
C ASN A 59 11.84 -3.09 7.54
N LEU A 60 12.16 -3.38 6.28
CA LEU A 60 12.97 -2.47 5.46
C LEU A 60 12.18 -1.28 4.96
N ALA A 61 10.89 -1.45 4.64
CA ALA A 61 10.04 -0.36 4.17
C ALA A 61 9.64 0.59 5.31
N PHE A 62 9.61 0.08 6.55
CA PHE A 62 9.29 0.86 7.75
C PHE A 62 10.18 0.44 8.92
N PRO A 63 11.39 0.99 9.04
CA PRO A 63 12.30 0.67 10.13
C PRO A 63 11.70 0.94 11.51
N ASN A 64 12.03 0.08 12.47
CA ASN A 64 11.50 0.11 13.84
C ASN A 64 9.98 -0.11 13.90
N VAL A 65 9.46 -0.99 13.06
CA VAL A 65 8.05 -1.32 13.03
C VAL A 65 7.56 -1.90 14.36
N GLY A 66 6.46 -1.35 14.88
CA GLY A 66 5.81 -1.88 16.08
C GLY A 66 4.91 -3.11 15.81
N MET A 67 4.47 -3.30 14.56
CA MET A 67 3.66 -4.45 14.15
C MET A 67 4.54 -5.69 14.00
N PRO A 68 4.26 -6.80 14.68
CA PRO A 68 4.95 -8.06 14.44
C PRO A 68 4.63 -8.62 13.05
N HIS A 69 5.48 -9.50 12.54
CA HIS A 69 5.25 -10.15 11.25
C HIS A 69 4.14 -11.19 11.35
N VAL A 70 2.89 -10.80 11.05
CA VAL A 70 1.71 -11.68 11.18
C VAL A 70 1.69 -12.84 10.18
N LEU A 71 2.43 -12.76 9.08
CA LEU A 71 2.49 -13.77 8.02
C LEU A 71 3.76 -14.63 8.09
N TRP A 72 4.47 -14.62 9.21
CA TRP A 72 5.75 -15.33 9.37
C TRP A 72 5.65 -16.83 9.13
N GLU A 73 4.54 -17.47 9.49
CA GLU A 73 4.35 -18.90 9.22
C GLU A 73 4.29 -19.22 7.72
N LEU A 74 3.77 -18.30 6.91
CA LEU A 74 3.68 -18.47 5.47
C LEU A 74 5.01 -18.19 4.79
N GLN A 75 5.72 -17.13 5.20
CA GLN A 75 6.99 -16.69 4.63
C GLN A 75 8.21 -17.48 5.15
N GLY A 76 8.17 -17.88 6.41
CA GLY A 76 9.33 -18.35 7.16
C GLY A 76 10.13 -17.18 7.75
N LYS A 77 11.15 -17.53 8.54
CA LYS A 77 12.08 -16.55 9.13
C LYS A 77 13.23 -16.29 8.18
N ARG A 78 13.62 -15.04 8.03
CA ARG A 78 14.72 -14.62 7.14
C ARG A 78 15.48 -13.43 7.72
N ALA A 79 16.73 -13.29 7.29
CA ALA A 79 17.60 -12.17 7.60
C ALA A 79 18.02 -11.45 6.31
N PRO A 80 18.22 -10.12 6.33
CA PRO A 80 18.76 -9.40 5.18
C PRO A 80 20.27 -9.63 5.05
N VAL A 81 20.73 -9.86 3.82
CA VAL A 81 22.16 -9.95 3.49
C VAL A 81 22.58 -8.65 2.85
N TYR A 82 23.48 -7.92 3.52
CA TYR A 82 24.04 -6.67 3.02
C TYR A 82 25.41 -6.91 2.38
N ALA A 83 25.73 -6.14 1.36
CA ALA A 83 27.08 -6.00 0.83
C ALA A 83 27.47 -4.54 0.82
N THR A 84 28.73 -4.26 1.10
CA THR A 84 29.29 -2.92 0.99
C THR A 84 29.60 -2.62 -0.46
N GLU A 85 28.96 -1.60 -1.02
CA GLU A 85 29.21 -1.10 -2.38
C GLU A 85 29.60 0.37 -2.32
N MET A 86 30.49 0.78 -3.23
CA MET A 86 30.88 2.17 -3.39
C MET A 86 29.83 2.89 -4.24
N VAL A 87 28.97 3.70 -3.60
CA VAL A 87 27.96 4.51 -4.29
C VAL A 87 28.34 5.98 -4.14
N HIS A 88 28.56 6.65 -5.28
CA HIS A 88 28.99 8.07 -5.31
C HIS A 88 30.23 8.38 -4.46
N GLY A 89 31.18 7.43 -4.33
CA GLY A 89 32.41 7.61 -3.57
C GLY A 89 32.29 7.38 -2.05
N HIS A 90 31.13 6.91 -1.58
CA HIS A 90 30.91 6.52 -0.18
C HIS A 90 30.61 5.03 -0.08
N GLU A 91 31.19 4.37 0.93
CA GLU A 91 30.83 3.00 1.27
C GLU A 91 29.40 2.97 1.80
N THR A 92 28.51 2.27 1.08
CA THR A 92 27.10 2.13 1.46
C THR A 92 26.74 0.66 1.54
N GLN A 93 26.01 0.28 2.58
CA GLN A 93 25.46 -1.08 2.68
C GLN A 93 24.22 -1.21 1.79
N VAL A 94 24.32 -2.05 0.79
CA VAL A 94 23.23 -2.34 -0.17
C VAL A 94 22.69 -3.73 0.11
N LEU A 95 21.37 -3.88 0.14
CA LEU A 95 20.71 -5.18 0.28
C LEU A 95 21.00 -6.04 -0.96
N LYS A 96 21.72 -7.13 -0.78
CA LYS A 96 22.00 -8.12 -1.86
C LYS A 96 20.91 -9.17 -1.99
N GLY A 97 20.25 -9.50 -0.88
CA GLY A 97 19.25 -10.57 -0.88
C GLY A 97 18.79 -10.95 0.51
N TRP A 98 18.22 -12.12 0.61
CA TRP A 98 17.66 -12.67 1.83
C TRP A 98 18.28 -14.03 2.14
N GLU A 99 18.69 -14.23 3.37
CA GLU A 99 19.05 -15.52 3.92
C GLU A 99 17.84 -16.13 4.61
N GLN A 100 17.43 -17.35 4.20
CA GLN A 100 16.30 -18.03 4.81
C GLN A 100 16.80 -18.78 6.07
N LEU A 101 16.34 -18.33 7.26
CA LEU A 101 16.67 -18.93 8.54
C LEU A 101 15.79 -20.14 8.86
N SER A 102 14.51 -20.09 8.47
CA SER A 102 13.60 -21.23 8.56
C SER A 102 12.60 -21.21 7.42
N PRO A 103 12.21 -22.38 6.87
CA PRO A 103 11.25 -22.45 5.78
C PRO A 103 9.86 -21.99 6.26
N GLY A 104 9.11 -21.35 5.38
CA GLY A 104 7.69 -21.08 5.55
C GLY A 104 6.80 -22.19 4.98
N LYS A 105 5.51 -22.08 5.19
CA LYS A 105 4.51 -23.00 4.62
C LYS A 105 4.36 -22.84 3.09
N LEU A 106 4.69 -21.66 2.56
CA LEU A 106 4.58 -21.33 1.15
C LEU A 106 5.95 -21.17 0.51
N THR A 107 6.04 -21.47 -0.77
CA THR A 107 7.21 -21.08 -1.57
C THR A 107 7.24 -19.55 -1.74
N PRO A 108 8.40 -18.95 -2.06
CA PRO A 108 8.49 -17.49 -2.24
C PRO A 108 7.47 -16.94 -3.26
N VAL A 109 7.26 -17.65 -4.36
CA VAL A 109 6.29 -17.24 -5.41
C VAL A 109 4.85 -17.33 -4.89
N GLN A 110 4.50 -18.39 -4.16
CA GLN A 110 3.18 -18.53 -3.57
C GLN A 110 2.93 -17.49 -2.48
N TYR A 111 3.95 -17.16 -1.70
CA TYR A 111 3.87 -16.09 -0.71
C TYR A 111 3.62 -14.73 -1.37
N ASP A 112 4.34 -14.42 -2.45
CA ASP A 112 4.17 -13.19 -3.22
C ASP A 112 2.76 -13.07 -3.81
N GLN A 113 2.19 -14.17 -4.30
CA GLN A 113 0.82 -14.23 -4.78
C GLN A 113 -0.19 -14.00 -3.64
N ALA A 114 -0.03 -14.67 -2.51
CA ALA A 114 -0.91 -14.52 -1.35
C ALA A 114 -0.90 -13.09 -0.80
N VAL A 115 0.28 -12.43 -0.76
CA VAL A 115 0.40 -11.02 -0.37
C VAL A 115 -0.26 -10.12 -1.42
N GLY A 116 -0.10 -10.41 -2.72
CA GLY A 116 -0.77 -9.69 -3.81
C GLY A 116 -2.29 -9.74 -3.69
N ASP A 117 -2.85 -10.91 -3.40
CA ASP A 117 -4.29 -11.10 -3.20
C ASP A 117 -4.79 -10.33 -1.98
N LEU A 118 -4.06 -10.39 -0.86
CA LEU A 118 -4.37 -9.62 0.34
C LEU A 118 -4.37 -8.10 0.07
N VAL A 119 -3.34 -7.60 -0.61
CA VAL A 119 -3.24 -6.16 -0.94
C VAL A 119 -4.34 -5.73 -1.90
N SER A 120 -4.68 -6.57 -2.88
CA SER A 120 -5.79 -6.34 -3.80
C SER A 120 -7.14 -6.26 -3.06
N TYR A 121 -7.35 -7.13 -2.07
CA TYR A 121 -8.51 -7.05 -1.19
C TYR A 121 -8.54 -5.76 -0.37
N LEU A 122 -7.42 -5.35 0.23
CA LEU A 122 -7.32 -4.09 0.98
C LEU A 122 -7.57 -2.86 0.07
N GLN A 123 -7.11 -2.91 -1.17
CA GLN A 123 -7.37 -1.87 -2.15
C GLN A 123 -8.84 -1.79 -2.53
N TRP A 124 -9.47 -2.95 -2.81
CA TRP A 124 -10.89 -3.02 -3.10
C TRP A 124 -11.73 -2.54 -1.91
N MET A 125 -11.37 -2.94 -0.70
CA MET A 125 -12.08 -2.53 0.52
C MET A 125 -12.01 -1.00 0.74
N ALA A 126 -10.90 -0.37 0.38
CA ALA A 126 -10.73 1.08 0.50
C ALA A 126 -11.58 1.87 -0.50
N GLU A 127 -11.96 1.28 -1.64
CA GLU A 127 -12.82 1.91 -2.65
C GLU A 127 -13.59 0.89 -3.49
N PRO A 128 -14.65 0.25 -2.94
CA PRO A 128 -15.41 -0.79 -3.65
C PRO A 128 -16.11 -0.27 -4.91
N SER A 129 -16.42 1.03 -4.96
CA SER A 129 -17.14 1.68 -6.07
C SER A 129 -16.23 2.29 -7.14
N GLN A 130 -14.91 2.08 -7.08
CA GLN A 130 -13.95 2.70 -8.01
C GLN A 130 -14.32 2.47 -9.49
N ASN A 131 -14.58 1.23 -9.87
CA ASN A 131 -14.93 0.88 -11.25
C ASN A 131 -16.23 1.55 -11.70
N THR A 132 -17.24 1.60 -10.82
CA THR A 132 -18.52 2.28 -11.11
C THR A 132 -18.31 3.78 -11.25
N ARG A 133 -17.54 4.40 -10.38
CA ARG A 133 -17.20 5.83 -10.44
C ARG A 133 -16.48 6.19 -11.74
N VAL A 134 -15.48 5.41 -12.15
CA VAL A 134 -14.75 5.63 -13.40
C VAL A 134 -15.70 5.53 -14.60
N ARG A 135 -16.53 4.46 -14.67
CA ARG A 135 -17.50 4.28 -15.76
C ARG A 135 -18.50 5.44 -15.85
N VAL A 136 -19.09 5.84 -14.72
CA VAL A 136 -20.03 6.97 -14.67
C VAL A 136 -19.32 8.28 -15.03
N GLY A 137 -18.07 8.47 -14.55
CA GLY A 137 -17.26 9.65 -14.86
C GLY A 137 -17.04 9.86 -16.35
N VAL A 138 -16.79 8.80 -17.11
CA VAL A 138 -16.66 8.88 -18.58
C VAL A 138 -17.95 9.44 -19.23
N TRP A 139 -19.11 8.93 -18.84
CA TRP A 139 -20.39 9.41 -19.35
C TRP A 139 -20.67 10.86 -18.97
N VAL A 140 -20.34 11.24 -17.73
CA VAL A 140 -20.49 12.63 -17.26
C VAL A 140 -19.59 13.57 -18.07
N LEU A 141 -18.33 13.21 -18.31
CA LEU A 141 -17.42 14.02 -19.14
C LEU A 141 -17.92 14.16 -20.57
N LEU A 142 -18.42 13.09 -21.17
CA LEU A 142 -19.03 13.12 -22.51
C LEU A 142 -20.23 14.10 -22.56
N PHE A 143 -21.13 14.00 -21.60
CA PHE A 143 -22.26 14.90 -21.47
C PHE A 143 -21.81 16.36 -21.33
N LEU A 144 -20.84 16.64 -20.45
CA LEU A 144 -20.31 17.98 -20.25
C LEU A 144 -19.63 18.54 -21.52
N CYS A 145 -18.93 17.73 -22.29
CA CYS A 145 -18.36 18.13 -23.57
C CYS A 145 -19.45 18.58 -24.57
N VAL A 146 -20.53 17.80 -24.68
CA VAL A 146 -21.67 18.16 -25.56
C VAL A 146 -22.34 19.44 -25.07
N MET A 147 -22.60 19.57 -23.78
CA MET A 147 -23.20 20.79 -23.21
C MET A 147 -22.29 22.00 -23.39
N THR A 148 -20.99 21.86 -23.23
CA THR A 148 -20.02 22.94 -23.47
C THR A 148 -20.04 23.37 -24.92
N PHE A 149 -20.11 22.43 -25.87
CA PHE A 149 -20.21 22.76 -27.30
C PHE A 149 -21.49 23.52 -27.62
N ILE A 150 -22.65 23.07 -27.11
CA ILE A 150 -23.95 23.74 -27.33
C ILE A 150 -23.93 25.16 -26.74
N THR A 151 -23.46 25.32 -25.49
CA THR A 151 -23.40 26.64 -24.84
C THR A 151 -22.43 27.57 -25.54
N TRP A 152 -21.29 27.06 -26.04
CA TRP A 152 -20.35 27.83 -26.83
C TRP A 152 -21.00 28.33 -28.15
N ARG A 153 -21.71 27.43 -28.85
CA ARG A 153 -22.43 27.80 -30.08
C ARG A 153 -23.53 28.85 -29.81
N LEU A 154 -24.25 28.67 -28.71
CA LEU A 154 -25.30 29.61 -28.28
C LEU A 154 -24.69 30.98 -27.95
N ASN A 155 -23.63 31.02 -27.19
CA ASN A 155 -22.90 32.24 -26.85
C ASN A 155 -22.44 32.97 -28.15
N ALA A 156 -21.79 32.23 -29.05
CA ALA A 156 -21.36 32.81 -30.35
C ALA A 156 -22.53 33.37 -31.17
N SER A 157 -23.71 32.76 -31.10
CA SER A 157 -24.92 33.26 -31.79
C SER A 157 -25.44 34.56 -31.17
N TYR A 158 -25.49 34.67 -29.86
CA TYR A 158 -25.95 35.88 -29.17
C TYR A 158 -25.00 37.07 -29.35
N TRP A 159 -23.70 36.85 -29.38
CA TRP A 159 -22.70 37.91 -29.53
C TRP A 159 -22.40 38.29 -31.00
N LYS A 160 -23.00 37.61 -31.96
CA LYS A 160 -22.74 37.84 -33.40
C LYS A 160 -23.08 39.25 -33.87
N ASN A 161 -24.11 39.90 -33.29
CA ASN A 161 -24.63 41.18 -33.72
C ASN A 161 -24.31 42.33 -32.75
N ILE A 162 -23.54 42.10 -31.72
CA ILE A 162 -23.09 43.13 -30.78
C ILE A 162 -21.71 43.56 -31.21
N LYS A 163 -21.63 44.77 -31.83
CA LYS A 163 -20.38 45.47 -32.14
C LYS A 163 -20.11 46.54 -31.09
#